data_267f4341b361b0f7ab26b39fa0d1788a
#
_entry.id   267f4341b361b0f7ab26b39fa0d1788a
#
_cell.length_a   1.000
_cell.length_b   1.000
_cell.length_c   1.000
_cell.angle_alpha   90.00
_cell.angle_beta   90.00
_cell.angle_gamma   90.00
#
_symmetry.space_group_name_H-M   'P 1'
#
loop_
_entity.id
_entity.type
_entity.pdbx_description
1 polymer ?
#
loop_
_entity_poly.entity_id
_entity_poly.type
_entity_poly.pdbx_seq_one_letter_code
_entity_poly.pdbx_strand_id
1 'polypeptide(L)'
;MTLAIMNVTAVVSLRGLPAEAVYGLSSAFYYLFAAIVFLIPTALVAAELAAMFSDKQGGVFRWVGEAFGARTGFLAIWLQWIESTIWYPTVLTFGAVSIAFIGTNETHDMSLASNKLFTLLIVMAIYWVATFISLKGMSWVGKISKWGGMVGTIIPAGLLIILGIVYLATGGTNHMDLSQGFFPDLTKLDNLVLASSIFLFYAGMEMMGIHVMDVKNPTRNYPRAIIIGSLATVCIFVLGTFALGLIIPAKEISLTQSLLIGFDDYFRYLHLSWASPVIAIALMFGVLAGVLTWVAGPSKGIFTVGKAGYLPPFFQKTNRNGVQSNILYIQGAIVTLLALLFVVMPSVQSFYQILSQLTVLLYLIMYMLMFAAAIVLRYRMKSTPRPFRLGKRNGMMWLLGGLGFLGSLLAFVLSFIPPGQIATGSNTVWYSVLVIGCLLVVGVPFVIYALRKPSWRDPQAAAEFAPFHWEQPTAVAESPTGSHPGSSTRHLESQSKQQQSRTKRNSDRMPK
;
A
#
# COMPACT_ATOMS: atom_id res chain seq x y z
N MET A 1 10.57 -15.53 -4.62
CA MET A 1 10.66 -15.47 -3.14
C MET A 1 10.83 -14.03 -2.63
N THR A 2 11.86 -13.29 -3.04
CA THR A 2 12.08 -11.90 -2.60
C THR A 2 10.86 -10.99 -2.77
N LEU A 3 10.19 -11.04 -3.93
CA LEU A 3 8.99 -10.25 -4.19
C LEU A 3 7.82 -10.61 -3.25
N ALA A 4 7.64 -11.90 -2.92
CA ALA A 4 6.61 -12.33 -1.96
C ALA A 4 6.91 -11.81 -0.55
N ILE A 5 8.17 -11.84 -0.12
CA ILE A 5 8.60 -11.26 1.17
C ILE A 5 8.36 -9.75 1.19
N MET A 6 8.70 -9.05 0.11
CA MET A 6 8.44 -7.61 -0.01
C MET A 6 6.95 -7.29 0.04
N ASN A 7 6.10 -8.11 -0.61
CA ASN A 7 4.65 -7.97 -0.53
C ASN A 7 4.14 -8.16 0.89
N VAL A 8 4.55 -9.24 1.56
CA VAL A 8 4.15 -9.48 2.96
C VAL A 8 4.60 -8.31 3.85
N THR A 9 5.84 -7.85 3.71
CA THR A 9 6.37 -6.72 4.50
C THR A 9 5.66 -5.40 4.21
N ALA A 10 5.20 -5.20 2.97
CA ALA A 10 4.49 -3.97 2.58
C ALA A 10 3.04 -3.96 3.08
N VAL A 11 2.38 -5.12 3.12
CA VAL A 11 0.95 -5.26 3.46
C VAL A 11 0.76 -5.61 4.94
N VAL A 12 1.55 -6.54 5.48
CA VAL A 12 1.39 -6.97 6.88
C VAL A 12 1.82 -5.85 7.83
N SER A 13 0.88 -5.37 8.60
CA SER A 13 1.10 -4.41 9.66
C SER A 13 0.51 -4.93 10.97
N LEU A 14 1.38 -5.41 11.88
CA LEU A 14 0.95 -6.02 13.14
C LEU A 14 0.16 -5.08 14.04
N ARG A 15 0.29 -3.77 13.84
CA ARG A 15 -0.47 -2.73 14.56
C ARG A 15 -2.00 -2.85 14.40
N GLY A 16 -2.47 -3.59 13.39
CA GLY A 16 -3.90 -3.81 13.14
C GLY A 16 -4.51 -4.92 14.00
N LEU A 17 -3.71 -5.82 14.53
CA LEU A 17 -4.20 -6.99 15.27
C LEU A 17 -5.08 -6.63 16.48
N PRO A 18 -4.78 -5.59 17.28
CA PRO A 18 -5.61 -5.23 18.42
C PRO A 18 -7.05 -4.87 18.05
N ALA A 19 -7.27 -4.16 16.93
CA ALA A 19 -8.61 -3.76 16.52
C ALA A 19 -9.54 -4.95 16.29
N GLU A 20 -8.99 -6.03 15.75
CA GLU A 20 -9.77 -7.22 15.44
C GLU A 20 -9.82 -8.22 16.60
N ALA A 21 -8.87 -8.16 17.54
CA ALA A 21 -8.87 -9.01 18.73
C ALA A 21 -10.07 -8.73 19.66
N VAL A 22 -10.66 -7.52 19.59
CA VAL A 22 -11.91 -7.15 20.29
C VAL A 22 -13.07 -8.07 19.92
N TYR A 23 -13.06 -8.63 18.71
CA TYR A 23 -14.13 -9.52 18.21
C TYR A 23 -13.95 -11.00 18.60
N GLY A 24 -12.88 -11.36 19.32
CA GLY A 24 -12.62 -12.74 19.72
C GLY A 24 -12.63 -13.70 18.52
N LEU A 25 -13.39 -14.82 18.62
CA LEU A 25 -13.43 -15.83 17.55
C LEU A 25 -14.02 -15.32 16.24
N SER A 26 -14.97 -14.35 16.28
CA SER A 26 -15.57 -13.79 15.07
C SER A 26 -14.62 -12.94 14.24
N SER A 27 -13.47 -12.54 14.79
CA SER A 27 -12.42 -11.88 14.00
C SER A 27 -11.95 -12.71 12.79
N ALA A 28 -11.91 -14.04 12.93
CA ALA A 28 -11.58 -14.93 11.80
C ALA A 28 -12.61 -14.84 10.67
N PHE A 29 -13.90 -14.73 11.00
CA PHE A 29 -14.95 -14.51 10.00
C PHE A 29 -14.69 -13.22 9.22
N TYR A 30 -14.44 -12.11 9.92
CA TYR A 30 -14.19 -10.81 9.28
C TYR A 30 -12.96 -10.84 8.39
N TYR A 31 -11.84 -11.42 8.85
CA TYR A 31 -10.64 -11.59 8.03
C TYR A 31 -10.89 -12.44 6.78
N LEU A 32 -11.57 -13.58 6.92
CA LEU A 32 -11.86 -14.46 5.79
C LEU A 32 -12.86 -13.81 4.82
N PHE A 33 -13.89 -13.15 5.33
CA PHE A 33 -14.83 -12.39 4.52
C PHE A 33 -14.11 -11.30 3.71
N ALA A 34 -13.35 -10.44 4.38
CA ALA A 34 -12.57 -9.40 3.71
C ALA A 34 -11.53 -9.96 2.74
N ALA A 35 -10.92 -11.13 3.05
CA ALA A 35 -10.02 -11.80 2.13
C ALA A 35 -10.74 -12.24 0.84
N ILE A 36 -11.94 -12.80 0.95
CA ILE A 36 -12.72 -13.28 -0.19
C ILE A 36 -13.25 -12.09 -1.03
N VAL A 37 -13.77 -11.04 -0.38
CA VAL A 37 -14.43 -9.94 -1.09
C VAL A 37 -13.44 -8.83 -1.52
N PHE A 38 -12.25 -8.76 -0.95
CA PHE A 38 -11.31 -7.68 -1.23
C PHE A 38 -9.88 -8.13 -1.50
N LEU A 39 -9.21 -8.85 -0.58
CA LEU A 39 -7.79 -9.20 -0.74
C LEU A 39 -7.52 -10.06 -1.97
N ILE A 40 -8.26 -11.17 -2.13
CA ILE A 40 -8.12 -12.08 -3.28
C ILE A 40 -8.48 -11.37 -4.59
N PRO A 41 -9.63 -10.67 -4.70
CA PRO A 41 -9.93 -9.85 -5.85
C PRO A 41 -8.84 -8.83 -6.18
N THR A 42 -8.37 -8.06 -5.19
CA THR A 42 -7.31 -7.05 -5.38
C THR A 42 -6.04 -7.69 -5.91
N ALA A 43 -5.57 -8.75 -5.25
CA ALA A 43 -4.35 -9.44 -5.62
C ALA A 43 -4.39 -9.98 -7.06
N LEU A 44 -5.47 -10.65 -7.43
CA LEU A 44 -5.61 -11.28 -8.74
C LEU A 44 -5.86 -10.26 -9.86
N VAL A 45 -6.72 -9.26 -9.62
CA VAL A 45 -7.00 -8.20 -10.60
C VAL A 45 -5.75 -7.35 -10.85
N ALA A 46 -5.06 -6.93 -9.78
CA ALA A 46 -3.79 -6.21 -9.91
C ALA A 46 -2.72 -7.04 -10.66
N ALA A 47 -2.67 -8.35 -10.42
CA ALA A 47 -1.76 -9.25 -11.14
C ALA A 47 -2.05 -9.31 -12.64
N GLU A 48 -3.32 -9.34 -13.06
CA GLU A 48 -3.68 -9.29 -14.48
C GLU A 48 -3.31 -7.95 -15.11
N LEU A 49 -3.66 -6.84 -14.45
CA LEU A 49 -3.36 -5.50 -14.94
C LEU A 49 -1.85 -5.24 -15.02
N ALA A 50 -1.08 -5.63 -14.01
CA ALA A 50 0.37 -5.51 -14.03
C ALA A 50 1.02 -6.36 -15.11
N ALA A 51 0.54 -7.59 -15.33
CA ALA A 51 1.04 -8.45 -16.42
C ALA A 51 0.67 -7.91 -17.81
N MET A 52 -0.54 -7.32 -17.97
CA MET A 52 -1.02 -6.72 -19.21
C MET A 52 -0.21 -5.48 -19.61
N PHE A 53 0.24 -4.69 -18.65
CA PHE A 53 1.00 -3.45 -18.86
C PHE A 53 2.43 -3.57 -18.34
N SER A 54 3.02 -4.76 -18.41
CA SER A 54 4.37 -5.02 -17.90
C SER A 54 5.50 -4.28 -18.65
N ASP A 55 5.19 -3.75 -19.83
CA ASP A 55 6.07 -2.93 -20.67
C ASP A 55 5.83 -1.41 -20.50
N LYS A 56 4.89 -1.00 -19.66
CA LYS A 56 4.48 0.41 -19.50
C LYS A 56 4.58 0.89 -18.06
N GLN A 57 5.02 2.12 -17.91
CA GLN A 57 5.09 2.77 -16.60
C GLN A 57 3.74 3.33 -16.17
N GLY A 58 3.58 3.56 -14.86
CA GLY A 58 2.47 4.32 -14.29
C GLY A 58 1.52 3.55 -13.36
N GLY A 59 1.62 2.21 -13.24
CA GLY A 59 0.78 1.43 -12.34
C GLY A 59 -0.71 1.77 -12.46
N VAL A 60 -1.37 2.11 -11.35
CA VAL A 60 -2.81 2.44 -11.32
C VAL A 60 -3.18 3.61 -12.24
N PHE A 61 -2.28 4.59 -12.44
CA PHE A 61 -2.50 5.66 -13.43
C PHE A 61 -2.73 5.09 -14.82
N ARG A 62 -1.87 4.15 -15.24
CA ARG A 62 -1.98 3.49 -16.55
C ARG A 62 -3.26 2.68 -16.65
N TRP A 63 -3.53 1.85 -15.66
CA TRP A 63 -4.68 0.95 -15.66
C TRP A 63 -6.02 1.69 -15.74
N VAL A 64 -6.17 2.69 -14.88
CA VAL A 64 -7.39 3.50 -14.83
C VAL A 64 -7.47 4.47 -16.01
N GLY A 65 -6.34 5.04 -16.43
CA GLY A 65 -6.27 5.96 -17.56
C GLY A 65 -6.62 5.32 -18.91
N GLU A 66 -6.18 4.08 -19.15
CA GLU A 66 -6.55 3.31 -20.35
C GLU A 66 -8.05 2.99 -20.40
N ALA A 67 -8.68 2.82 -19.23
CA ALA A 67 -10.10 2.52 -19.14
C ALA A 67 -11.00 3.77 -19.22
N PHE A 68 -10.61 4.86 -18.53
CA PHE A 68 -11.51 6.00 -18.28
C PHE A 68 -10.95 7.36 -18.71
N GLY A 69 -9.76 7.38 -19.27
CA GLY A 69 -9.08 8.62 -19.67
C GLY A 69 -8.10 9.14 -18.63
N ALA A 70 -7.20 10.02 -19.09
CA ALA A 70 -6.07 10.54 -18.33
C ALA A 70 -6.46 11.26 -17.03
N ARG A 71 -7.59 11.96 -17.00
CA ARG A 71 -8.10 12.68 -15.83
C ARG A 71 -8.41 11.71 -14.67
N THR A 72 -9.08 10.60 -14.98
CA THR A 72 -9.43 9.58 -13.98
C THR A 72 -8.20 8.78 -13.56
N GLY A 73 -7.29 8.50 -14.50
CA GLY A 73 -5.99 7.91 -14.19
C GLY A 73 -5.19 8.78 -13.22
N PHE A 74 -5.17 10.11 -13.44
CA PHE A 74 -4.49 11.04 -12.55
C PHE A 74 -5.13 11.07 -11.15
N LEU A 75 -6.45 11.01 -11.05
CA LEU A 75 -7.13 10.85 -9.76
C LEU A 75 -6.67 9.57 -9.05
N ALA A 76 -6.58 8.44 -9.73
CA ALA A 76 -6.21 7.16 -9.11
C ALA A 76 -4.79 7.19 -8.51
N ILE A 77 -3.79 7.70 -9.24
CA ILE A 77 -2.41 7.79 -8.72
C ILE A 77 -2.27 8.88 -7.64
N TRP A 78 -3.03 9.96 -7.75
CA TRP A 78 -3.11 10.99 -6.72
C TRP A 78 -3.63 10.40 -5.41
N LEU A 79 -4.73 9.64 -5.47
CA LEU A 79 -5.31 8.97 -4.29
C LEU A 79 -4.32 8.00 -3.67
N GLN A 80 -3.60 7.20 -4.46
CA GLN A 80 -2.58 6.26 -3.95
C GLN A 80 -1.42 6.98 -3.24
N TRP A 81 -1.04 8.16 -3.70
CA TRP A 81 0.03 8.95 -3.06
C TRP A 81 -0.44 9.69 -1.81
N ILE A 82 -1.62 10.32 -1.85
CA ILE A 82 -2.07 11.17 -0.75
C ILE A 82 -2.63 10.34 0.40
N GLU A 83 -3.28 9.17 0.13
CA GLU A 83 -3.73 8.28 1.19
C GLU A 83 -2.55 7.76 2.01
N SER A 84 -1.46 7.34 1.35
CA SER A 84 -0.23 6.93 2.04
C SER A 84 0.37 8.08 2.86
N THR A 85 0.26 9.32 2.38
CA THR A 85 0.70 10.52 3.11
C THR A 85 -0.13 10.73 4.39
N ILE A 86 -1.44 10.51 4.33
CA ILE A 86 -2.35 10.58 5.51
C ILE A 86 -2.14 9.39 6.44
N TRP A 87 -1.76 8.24 5.90
CA TRP A 87 -1.49 7.02 6.65
C TRP A 87 -0.21 7.11 7.52
N TYR A 88 0.83 7.86 7.11
CA TYR A 88 2.11 7.89 7.85
C TYR A 88 1.96 8.28 9.32
N PRO A 89 1.24 9.32 9.73
CA PRO A 89 1.07 9.62 11.15
C PRO A 89 0.48 8.45 11.94
N THR A 90 -0.40 7.64 11.33
CA THR A 90 -1.01 6.49 12.01
C THR A 90 -0.03 5.35 12.25
N VAL A 91 0.75 4.97 11.23
CA VAL A 91 1.76 3.91 11.41
C VAL A 91 2.91 4.36 12.30
N LEU A 92 3.28 5.63 12.24
CA LEU A 92 4.33 6.21 13.08
C LEU A 92 3.90 6.36 14.54
N THR A 93 2.60 6.49 14.82
CA THR A 93 2.06 6.38 16.18
C THR A 93 2.45 5.04 16.80
N PHE A 94 2.31 3.95 16.06
CA PHE A 94 2.76 2.64 16.54
C PHE A 94 4.29 2.58 16.74
N GLY A 95 5.07 3.27 15.92
CA GLY A 95 6.51 3.44 16.12
C GLY A 95 6.83 4.20 17.42
N ALA A 96 6.06 5.25 17.73
CA ALA A 96 6.21 5.99 18.98
C ALA A 96 5.86 5.13 20.21
N VAL A 97 4.77 4.36 20.12
CA VAL A 97 4.40 3.38 21.15
C VAL A 97 5.51 2.35 21.33
N SER A 98 6.05 1.81 20.24
CA SER A 98 7.17 0.85 20.32
C SER A 98 8.39 1.45 21.04
N ILE A 99 8.71 2.72 20.81
CA ILE A 99 9.80 3.42 21.54
C ILE A 99 9.47 3.59 23.02
N ALA A 100 8.21 3.90 23.37
CA ALA A 100 7.79 4.02 24.76
C ALA A 100 7.99 2.71 25.53
N PHE A 101 7.76 1.57 24.90
CA PHE A 101 7.89 0.23 25.48
C PHE A 101 9.32 -0.35 25.45
N ILE A 102 10.34 0.45 25.15
CA ILE A 102 11.75 0.07 25.35
C ILE A 102 12.10 0.08 26.85
N GLY A 103 11.28 0.73 27.68
CA GLY A 103 11.41 0.70 29.13
C GLY A 103 11.19 -0.71 29.71
N THR A 104 11.28 -0.79 31.01
CA THR A 104 11.05 -2.02 31.80
C THR A 104 9.92 -1.83 32.81
N ASN A 105 9.24 -0.67 32.78
CA ASN A 105 8.14 -0.32 33.67
C ASN A 105 6.88 -0.11 32.85
N GLU A 106 6.04 -1.14 32.79
CA GLU A 106 4.80 -1.16 32.00
C GLU A 106 3.90 0.06 32.26
N THR A 107 3.66 0.43 33.52
CA THR A 107 2.80 1.58 33.86
C THR A 107 3.38 2.89 33.32
N HIS A 108 4.67 3.10 33.43
CA HIS A 108 5.36 4.28 32.87
C HIS A 108 5.30 4.26 31.35
N ASP A 109 5.54 3.11 30.72
CA ASP A 109 5.60 2.93 29.27
C ASP A 109 4.22 3.16 28.64
N MET A 110 3.15 2.66 29.26
CA MET A 110 1.76 2.93 28.87
C MET A 110 1.39 4.41 28.99
N SER A 111 1.80 5.05 30.08
CA SER A 111 1.60 6.50 30.29
C SER A 111 2.32 7.32 29.23
N LEU A 112 3.57 6.97 28.93
CA LEU A 112 4.39 7.63 27.91
C LEU A 112 3.80 7.44 26.51
N ALA A 113 3.36 6.23 26.17
CA ALA A 113 2.68 5.91 24.90
C ALA A 113 1.37 6.67 24.72
N SER A 114 0.68 7.04 25.81
CA SER A 114 -0.53 7.85 25.80
C SER A 114 -0.26 9.35 25.75
N ASN A 115 0.98 9.78 25.95
CA ASN A 115 1.36 11.20 25.95
C ASN A 115 1.38 11.76 24.53
N LYS A 116 0.48 12.72 24.25
CA LYS A 116 0.31 13.32 22.92
C LYS A 116 1.56 14.05 22.44
N LEU A 117 2.26 14.77 23.32
CA LEU A 117 3.45 15.51 22.94
C LEU A 117 4.63 14.57 22.62
N PHE A 118 4.84 13.55 23.44
CA PHE A 118 5.81 12.49 23.17
C PHE A 118 5.54 11.85 21.81
N THR A 119 4.31 11.39 21.59
CA THR A 119 3.91 10.75 20.34
C THR A 119 4.12 11.68 19.14
N LEU A 120 3.71 12.95 19.24
CA LEU A 120 3.91 13.95 18.18
C LEU A 120 5.40 14.09 17.81
N LEU A 121 6.26 14.30 18.81
CA LEU A 121 7.70 14.51 18.58
C LEU A 121 8.36 13.30 17.95
N ILE A 122 8.02 12.10 18.41
CA ILE A 122 8.58 10.85 17.87
C ILE A 122 8.06 10.58 16.45
N VAL A 123 6.77 10.78 16.19
CA VAL A 123 6.18 10.66 14.83
C VAL A 123 6.92 11.57 13.85
N MET A 124 7.11 12.84 14.20
CA MET A 124 7.86 13.79 13.38
C MET A 124 9.32 13.35 13.18
N ALA A 125 10.00 12.95 14.26
CA ALA A 125 11.40 12.53 14.20
C ALA A 125 11.59 11.32 13.27
N ILE A 126 10.79 10.25 13.44
CA ILE A 126 10.90 9.04 12.62
C ILE A 126 10.56 9.36 11.15
N TYR A 127 9.52 10.19 10.89
CA TYR A 127 9.15 10.53 9.53
C TYR A 127 10.25 11.31 8.79
N TRP A 128 10.82 12.33 9.42
CA TRP A 128 11.90 13.10 8.81
C TRP A 128 13.18 12.29 8.64
N VAL A 129 13.50 11.38 9.59
CA VAL A 129 14.60 10.41 9.43
C VAL A 129 14.34 9.51 8.21
N ALA A 130 13.13 8.97 8.05
CA ALA A 130 12.76 8.16 6.89
C ALA A 130 12.85 8.96 5.59
N THR A 131 12.43 10.24 5.59
CA THR A 131 12.54 11.14 4.44
C THR A 131 13.99 11.36 4.06
N PHE A 132 14.88 11.67 5.02
CA PHE A 132 16.31 11.87 4.77
C PHE A 132 17.00 10.59 4.27
N ILE A 133 16.62 9.42 4.80
CA ILE A 133 17.11 8.14 4.27
C ILE A 133 16.64 7.94 2.83
N SER A 134 15.37 8.22 2.53
CA SER A 134 14.81 8.11 1.18
C SER A 134 15.54 9.01 0.18
N LEU A 135 15.93 10.23 0.59
CA LEU A 135 16.70 11.16 -0.25
C LEU A 135 18.12 10.67 -0.57
N LYS A 136 18.66 9.70 0.18
CA LYS A 136 19.94 9.04 -0.15
C LYS A 136 19.83 8.03 -1.30
N GLY A 137 18.61 7.66 -1.70
CA GLY A 137 18.33 6.82 -2.85
C GLY A 137 17.88 5.40 -2.53
N MET A 138 17.40 4.71 -3.57
CA MET A 138 16.72 3.40 -3.47
C MET A 138 17.60 2.30 -2.86
N SER A 139 18.93 2.37 -2.98
CA SER A 139 19.81 1.34 -2.41
C SER A 139 19.76 1.32 -0.87
N TRP A 140 19.68 2.48 -0.24
CA TRP A 140 19.52 2.62 1.20
C TRP A 140 18.12 2.17 1.66
N VAL A 141 17.09 2.66 0.96
CA VAL A 141 15.70 2.26 1.20
C VAL A 141 15.56 0.73 1.13
N GLY A 142 16.04 0.10 0.05
CA GLY A 142 15.91 -1.34 -0.14
C GLY A 142 16.64 -2.18 0.91
N LYS A 143 17.83 -1.75 1.37
CA LYS A 143 18.56 -2.45 2.42
C LYS A 143 17.80 -2.41 3.75
N ILE A 144 17.35 -1.22 4.17
CA ILE A 144 16.66 -1.03 5.46
C ILE A 144 15.29 -1.68 5.41
N SER A 145 14.52 -1.53 4.32
CA SER A 145 13.21 -2.16 4.16
C SER A 145 13.28 -3.68 4.22
N LYS A 146 14.30 -4.29 3.59
CA LYS A 146 14.49 -5.75 3.63
C LYS A 146 14.75 -6.26 5.04
N TRP A 147 15.74 -5.70 5.73
CA TRP A 147 16.13 -6.18 7.06
C TRP A 147 15.13 -5.78 8.14
N GLY A 148 14.65 -4.53 8.10
CA GLY A 148 13.66 -4.06 9.05
C GLY A 148 12.31 -4.77 8.90
N GLY A 149 11.89 -5.08 7.67
CA GLY A 149 10.68 -5.88 7.44
C GLY A 149 10.82 -7.31 7.95
N MET A 150 11.99 -7.95 7.75
CA MET A 150 12.24 -9.29 8.29
C MET A 150 12.24 -9.29 9.82
N VAL A 151 13.06 -8.43 10.44
CA VAL A 151 13.28 -8.39 11.88
C VAL A 151 12.09 -7.76 12.62
N GLY A 152 11.45 -6.74 12.01
CA GLY A 152 10.42 -5.96 12.69
C GLY A 152 8.97 -6.30 12.29
N THR A 153 8.77 -7.22 11.32
CA THR A 153 7.42 -7.64 10.94
C THR A 153 7.29 -9.15 10.90
N ILE A 154 8.08 -9.85 10.09
CA ILE A 154 7.91 -11.30 9.87
C ILE A 154 8.29 -12.10 11.11
N ILE A 155 9.45 -11.82 11.72
CA ILE A 155 9.90 -12.50 12.94
C ILE A 155 8.96 -12.21 14.11
N PRO A 156 8.58 -10.95 14.43
CA PRO A 156 7.61 -10.67 15.49
C PRO A 156 6.25 -11.33 15.24
N ALA A 157 5.75 -11.35 13.99
CA ALA A 157 4.51 -12.04 13.65
C ALA A 157 4.56 -13.53 13.98
N GLY A 158 5.61 -14.20 13.51
CA GLY A 158 5.83 -15.62 13.81
C GLY A 158 6.02 -15.89 15.30
N LEU A 159 6.78 -15.04 15.98
CA LEU A 159 7.01 -15.14 17.41
C LEU A 159 5.70 -14.99 18.20
N LEU A 160 4.85 -14.01 17.88
CA LEU A 160 3.56 -13.84 18.54
C LEU A 160 2.68 -15.09 18.44
N ILE A 161 2.61 -15.69 17.24
CA ILE A 161 1.86 -16.92 17.01
C ILE A 161 2.45 -18.08 17.82
N ILE A 162 3.77 -18.23 17.83
CA ILE A 162 4.46 -19.28 18.60
C ILE A 162 4.21 -19.09 20.11
N LEU A 163 4.31 -17.86 20.62
CA LEU A 163 4.04 -17.56 22.01
C LEU A 163 2.61 -17.90 22.40
N GLY A 164 1.62 -17.60 21.55
CA GLY A 164 0.22 -18.01 21.77
C GLY A 164 0.04 -19.53 21.84
N ILE A 165 0.71 -20.28 20.94
CA ILE A 165 0.67 -21.75 20.95
C ILE A 165 1.32 -22.30 22.22
N VAL A 166 2.51 -21.80 22.60
CA VAL A 166 3.22 -22.21 23.80
C VAL A 166 2.40 -21.92 25.06
N TYR A 167 1.81 -20.72 25.14
CA TYR A 167 0.96 -20.30 26.24
C TYR A 167 -0.20 -21.29 26.48
N LEU A 168 -0.93 -21.67 25.41
CA LEU A 168 -2.00 -22.65 25.50
C LEU A 168 -1.48 -24.05 25.88
N ALA A 169 -0.36 -24.47 25.28
CA ALA A 169 0.24 -25.78 25.55
C ALA A 169 0.74 -25.94 26.99
N THR A 170 1.11 -24.83 27.64
CA THR A 170 1.57 -24.81 29.04
C THR A 170 0.44 -24.54 30.06
N GLY A 171 -0.82 -24.50 29.61
CA GLY A 171 -1.99 -24.34 30.49
C GLY A 171 -2.35 -22.91 30.80
N GLY A 172 -1.94 -21.96 29.96
CA GLY A 172 -2.34 -20.54 30.08
C GLY A 172 -3.85 -20.35 29.94
N THR A 173 -4.38 -19.38 30.66
CA THR A 173 -5.82 -19.06 30.65
C THR A 173 -6.23 -18.42 29.34
N ASN A 174 -7.25 -18.96 28.69
CA ASN A 174 -7.81 -18.33 27.48
C ASN A 174 -8.70 -17.13 27.84
N HIS A 175 -8.29 -15.92 27.44
CA HIS A 175 -9.03 -14.68 27.64
C HIS A 175 -9.90 -14.27 26.43
N MET A 176 -9.77 -15.01 25.31
CA MET A 176 -10.55 -14.72 24.09
C MET A 176 -12.05 -14.93 24.36
N ASP A 177 -12.85 -13.96 23.96
CA ASP A 177 -14.30 -14.10 24.00
C ASP A 177 -14.78 -15.13 22.95
N LEU A 178 -15.25 -16.28 23.43
CA LEU A 178 -15.81 -17.34 22.60
C LEU A 178 -17.34 -17.31 22.57
N SER A 179 -17.99 -16.41 23.34
CA SER A 179 -19.45 -16.37 23.50
C SER A 179 -20.18 -15.99 22.21
N GLN A 180 -19.56 -15.17 21.35
CA GLN A 180 -20.14 -14.74 20.08
C GLN A 180 -20.03 -15.77 18.95
N GLY A 181 -19.26 -16.85 19.15
CA GLY A 181 -19.04 -17.86 18.12
C GLY A 181 -18.25 -17.33 16.92
N PHE A 182 -18.24 -18.13 15.84
CA PHE A 182 -17.52 -17.78 14.59
C PHE A 182 -18.29 -16.72 13.77
N PHE A 183 -19.64 -16.81 13.71
CA PHE A 183 -20.45 -15.86 12.95
C PHE A 183 -20.82 -14.67 13.84
N PRO A 184 -20.47 -13.43 13.41
CA PRO A 184 -20.78 -12.24 14.18
C PRO A 184 -22.28 -11.89 14.13
N ASP A 185 -22.74 -11.16 15.14
CA ASP A 185 -24.07 -10.53 15.14
C ASP A 185 -24.06 -9.33 14.18
N LEU A 186 -24.60 -9.51 12.98
CA LEU A 186 -24.68 -8.49 11.94
C LEU A 186 -25.81 -7.48 12.16
N THR A 187 -26.60 -7.60 13.24
CA THR A 187 -27.72 -6.69 13.51
C THR A 187 -27.27 -5.33 14.04
N LYS A 188 -26.05 -5.24 14.59
CA LYS A 188 -25.46 -4.03 15.14
C LYS A 188 -24.36 -3.49 14.22
N LEU A 189 -24.71 -2.54 13.36
CA LEU A 189 -23.76 -1.96 12.38
C LEU A 189 -22.53 -1.33 13.06
N ASP A 190 -22.70 -0.71 14.23
CA ASP A 190 -21.60 -0.09 14.98
C ASP A 190 -20.47 -1.09 15.31
N ASN A 191 -20.82 -2.36 15.51
CA ASN A 191 -19.86 -3.42 15.75
C ASN A 191 -19.06 -3.82 14.49
N LEU A 192 -19.54 -3.47 13.30
CA LEU A 192 -18.87 -3.82 12.03
C LEU A 192 -17.83 -2.79 11.60
N VAL A 193 -17.84 -1.61 12.22
CA VAL A 193 -17.03 -0.48 11.76
C VAL A 193 -15.53 -0.73 11.93
N LEU A 194 -15.11 -1.27 13.07
CA LEU A 194 -13.69 -1.63 13.27
C LEU A 194 -13.25 -2.68 12.25
N ALA A 195 -14.12 -3.65 11.93
CA ALA A 195 -13.82 -4.66 10.91
C ALA A 195 -13.59 -4.06 9.51
N SER A 196 -14.09 -2.84 9.22
CA SER A 196 -13.76 -2.13 7.98
C SER A 196 -12.28 -1.79 7.88
N SER A 197 -11.57 -1.69 9.01
CA SER A 197 -10.12 -1.44 9.05
C SER A 197 -9.32 -2.59 8.44
N ILE A 198 -9.85 -3.82 8.38
CA ILE A 198 -9.22 -4.97 7.72
C ILE A 198 -8.94 -4.66 6.24
N PHE A 199 -9.83 -3.90 5.59
CA PHE A 199 -9.62 -3.50 4.20
C PHE A 199 -8.36 -2.66 4.03
N LEU A 200 -8.06 -1.77 4.99
CA LEU A 200 -6.79 -1.03 5.00
C LEU A 200 -5.59 -1.96 5.21
N PHE A 201 -5.71 -2.92 6.13
CA PHE A 201 -4.62 -3.86 6.42
C PHE A 201 -4.39 -4.87 5.29
N TYR A 202 -5.39 -5.10 4.44
CA TYR A 202 -5.28 -5.92 3.24
C TYR A 202 -4.93 -5.13 1.97
N ALA A 203 -4.90 -3.80 2.04
CA ALA A 203 -4.55 -2.94 0.93
C ALA A 203 -3.04 -2.92 0.66
N GLY A 204 -2.64 -2.57 -0.58
CA GLY A 204 -1.24 -2.42 -0.98
C GLY A 204 -0.70 -3.49 -1.92
N MET A 205 -1.50 -4.51 -2.24
CA MET A 205 -1.07 -5.57 -3.18
C MET A 205 -0.79 -5.03 -4.60
N GLU A 206 -1.49 -3.98 -5.03
CA GLU A 206 -1.31 -3.34 -6.33
C GLU A 206 -0.08 -2.43 -6.39
N MET A 207 0.45 -1.98 -5.25
CA MET A 207 1.59 -1.06 -5.19
C MET A 207 2.82 -1.61 -5.91
N MET A 208 3.03 -2.93 -5.86
CA MET A 208 4.09 -3.60 -6.60
C MET A 208 3.94 -3.49 -8.12
N GLY A 209 2.76 -3.14 -8.63
CA GLY A 209 2.51 -2.91 -10.06
C GLY A 209 3.33 -1.75 -10.64
N ILE A 210 3.72 -0.77 -9.82
CA ILE A 210 4.62 0.33 -10.22
C ILE A 210 6.02 -0.19 -10.56
N HIS A 211 6.43 -1.29 -9.91
CA HIS A 211 7.75 -1.92 -10.06
C HIS A 211 7.71 -3.18 -10.93
N VAL A 212 6.64 -3.42 -11.67
CA VAL A 212 6.50 -4.66 -12.46
C VAL A 212 7.62 -4.84 -13.49
N MET A 213 8.12 -3.74 -14.06
CA MET A 213 9.23 -3.76 -15.02
C MET A 213 10.57 -4.14 -14.38
N ASP A 214 10.72 -3.94 -13.08
CA ASP A 214 11.95 -4.30 -12.33
C ASP A 214 11.96 -5.80 -11.95
N VAL A 215 10.87 -6.55 -12.23
CA VAL A 215 10.70 -7.96 -11.85
C VAL A 215 11.18 -8.90 -12.96
N LYS A 216 12.07 -9.83 -12.64
CA LYS A 216 12.46 -10.91 -13.56
C LYS A 216 11.24 -11.76 -13.95
N ASN A 217 10.97 -11.91 -15.26
CA ASN A 217 9.81 -12.64 -15.79
C ASN A 217 8.49 -12.22 -15.09
N PRO A 218 8.08 -10.93 -15.22
CA PRO A 218 7.00 -10.34 -14.45
C PRO A 218 5.67 -11.09 -14.65
N THR A 219 5.41 -11.57 -15.86
CA THR A 219 4.19 -12.29 -16.23
C THR A 219 3.94 -13.57 -15.41
N ARG A 220 5.01 -14.21 -14.91
CA ARG A 220 4.93 -15.44 -14.10
C ARG A 220 5.19 -15.19 -12.62
N ASN A 221 6.20 -14.38 -12.32
CA ASN A 221 6.69 -14.22 -10.94
C ASN A 221 5.83 -13.24 -10.13
N TYR A 222 5.26 -12.22 -10.78
CA TYR A 222 4.40 -11.26 -10.10
C TYR A 222 3.11 -11.91 -9.56
N PRO A 223 2.30 -12.63 -10.36
CA PRO A 223 1.08 -13.29 -9.84
C PRO A 223 1.36 -14.29 -8.71
N ARG A 224 2.44 -15.09 -8.85
CA ARG A 224 2.81 -16.06 -7.82
C ARG A 224 3.19 -15.40 -6.50
N ALA A 225 3.99 -14.32 -6.57
CA ALA A 225 4.42 -13.60 -5.38
C ALA A 225 3.21 -12.99 -4.65
N ILE A 226 2.25 -12.45 -5.38
CA ILE A 226 1.02 -11.88 -4.82
C ILE A 226 0.17 -12.95 -4.14
N ILE A 227 -0.07 -14.10 -4.79
CA ILE A 227 -0.88 -15.19 -4.21
C ILE A 227 -0.23 -15.72 -2.91
N ILE A 228 1.09 -15.97 -2.93
CA ILE A 228 1.81 -16.43 -1.74
C ILE A 228 1.76 -15.35 -0.64
N GLY A 229 1.96 -14.08 -1.01
CA GLY A 229 1.87 -12.96 -0.08
C GLY A 229 0.49 -12.83 0.55
N SER A 230 -0.59 -12.95 -0.24
CA SER A 230 -1.96 -12.88 0.26
C SER A 230 -2.27 -14.00 1.26
N LEU A 231 -1.86 -15.24 0.96
CA LEU A 231 -2.08 -16.38 1.85
C LEU A 231 -1.33 -16.19 3.18
N ALA A 232 -0.05 -15.79 3.11
CA ALA A 232 0.75 -15.52 4.30
C ALA A 232 0.14 -14.37 5.12
N THR A 233 -0.36 -13.33 4.47
CA THR A 233 -1.02 -12.20 5.11
C THR A 233 -2.25 -12.63 5.91
N VAL A 234 -3.14 -13.41 5.30
CA VAL A 234 -4.34 -13.94 6.00
C VAL A 234 -3.94 -14.79 7.21
N CYS A 235 -2.98 -15.70 7.04
CA CYS A 235 -2.50 -16.55 8.14
C CYS A 235 -1.94 -15.71 9.30
N ILE A 236 -1.10 -14.72 9.01
CA ILE A 236 -0.50 -13.85 10.04
C ILE A 236 -1.59 -13.05 10.77
N PHE A 237 -2.54 -12.48 10.05
CA PHE A 237 -3.58 -11.67 10.68
C PHE A 237 -4.52 -12.52 11.54
N VAL A 238 -5.02 -13.64 11.05
CA VAL A 238 -5.93 -14.51 11.82
C VAL A 238 -5.22 -15.08 13.06
N LEU A 239 -4.06 -15.72 12.86
CA LEU A 239 -3.35 -16.40 13.96
C LEU A 239 -2.73 -15.40 14.94
N GLY A 240 -2.23 -14.26 14.44
CA GLY A 240 -1.69 -13.19 15.29
C GLY A 240 -2.77 -12.51 16.14
N THR A 241 -3.95 -12.27 15.57
CA THR A 241 -5.11 -11.74 16.30
C THR A 241 -5.57 -12.71 17.38
N PHE A 242 -5.63 -14.00 17.07
CA PHE A 242 -5.96 -15.03 18.07
C PHE A 242 -4.93 -15.06 19.19
N ALA A 243 -3.63 -15.07 18.84
CA ALA A 243 -2.57 -15.04 19.85
C ALA A 243 -2.74 -13.82 20.79
N LEU A 244 -3.07 -12.64 20.25
CA LEU A 244 -3.30 -11.46 21.08
C LEU A 244 -4.53 -11.61 21.98
N GLY A 245 -5.66 -12.08 21.44
CA GLY A 245 -6.91 -12.29 22.20
C GLY A 245 -6.80 -13.40 23.26
N LEU A 246 -5.86 -14.35 23.12
CA LEU A 246 -5.63 -15.35 24.15
C LEU A 246 -5.08 -14.78 25.45
N ILE A 247 -4.22 -13.76 25.38
CA ILE A 247 -3.53 -13.20 26.55
C ILE A 247 -4.21 -11.93 27.10
N ILE A 248 -4.85 -11.12 26.25
CA ILE A 248 -5.49 -9.86 26.66
C ILE A 248 -7.02 -9.98 26.54
N PRO A 249 -7.76 -9.72 27.64
CA PRO A 249 -9.23 -9.65 27.60
C PRO A 249 -9.73 -8.54 26.67
N ALA A 250 -10.81 -8.82 25.91
CA ALA A 250 -11.34 -7.90 24.90
C ALA A 250 -11.64 -6.48 25.45
N LYS A 251 -12.05 -6.37 26.72
CA LYS A 251 -12.35 -5.08 27.38
C LYS A 251 -11.12 -4.23 27.69
N GLU A 252 -9.93 -4.83 27.72
CA GLU A 252 -8.67 -4.17 28.06
C GLU A 252 -7.84 -3.84 26.80
N ILE A 253 -8.36 -4.17 25.62
CA ILE A 253 -7.65 -3.93 24.36
C ILE A 253 -7.56 -2.44 24.05
N SER A 254 -6.34 -1.94 23.96
CA SER A 254 -5.99 -0.64 23.39
C SER A 254 -5.54 -0.81 21.93
N LEU A 255 -6.14 -0.07 20.99
CA LEU A 255 -5.80 -0.16 19.55
C LEU A 255 -4.33 0.16 19.24
N THR A 256 -3.66 0.93 20.11
CA THR A 256 -2.31 1.40 19.87
C THR A 256 -1.25 0.65 20.69
N GLN A 257 -1.60 0.12 21.86
CA GLN A 257 -0.63 -0.42 22.83
C GLN A 257 -0.69 -1.94 22.99
N SER A 258 -1.86 -2.57 22.78
CA SER A 258 -2.07 -3.98 23.14
C SER A 258 -1.12 -4.97 22.45
N LEU A 259 -0.56 -4.63 21.29
CA LEU A 259 0.43 -5.52 20.68
C LEU A 259 1.70 -5.62 21.54
N LEU A 260 2.18 -4.49 22.07
CA LEU A 260 3.37 -4.44 22.96
C LEU A 260 3.05 -5.08 24.32
N ILE A 261 1.89 -4.76 24.89
CA ILE A 261 1.41 -5.34 26.16
C ILE A 261 1.31 -6.86 26.02
N GLY A 262 0.72 -7.39 24.93
CA GLY A 262 0.60 -8.82 24.72
C GLY A 262 1.94 -9.54 24.61
N PHE A 263 2.95 -8.93 23.98
CA PHE A 263 4.31 -9.47 24.00
C PHE A 263 4.90 -9.46 25.42
N ASP A 264 4.71 -8.37 26.17
CA ASP A 264 5.24 -8.27 27.55
C ASP A 264 4.60 -9.29 28.47
N ASP A 265 3.28 -9.49 28.39
CA ASP A 265 2.54 -10.49 29.15
C ASP A 265 3.00 -11.91 28.83
N TYR A 266 3.21 -12.25 27.55
CA TYR A 266 3.77 -13.54 27.14
C TYR A 266 5.16 -13.77 27.69
N PHE A 267 6.05 -12.74 27.59
CA PHE A 267 7.40 -12.86 28.10
C PHE A 267 7.44 -12.92 29.63
N ARG A 268 6.55 -12.22 30.31
CA ARG A 268 6.39 -12.29 31.76
C ARG A 268 5.92 -13.69 32.19
N TYR A 269 4.93 -14.25 31.50
CA TYR A 269 4.44 -15.61 31.75
C TYR A 269 5.55 -16.67 31.57
N LEU A 270 6.43 -16.49 30.61
CA LEU A 270 7.55 -17.40 30.33
C LEU A 270 8.85 -17.05 31.10
N HIS A 271 8.80 -16.07 32.03
CA HIS A 271 9.98 -15.56 32.75
C HIS A 271 11.10 -15.01 31.84
N LEU A 272 10.72 -14.42 30.68
CA LEU A 272 11.61 -13.84 29.67
C LEU A 272 11.45 -12.31 29.54
N SER A 273 11.09 -11.59 30.62
CA SER A 273 10.76 -10.14 30.57
C SER A 273 11.86 -9.27 29.95
N TRP A 274 13.12 -9.73 29.95
CA TRP A 274 14.21 -9.05 29.25
C TRP A 274 14.00 -8.94 27.71
N ALA A 275 13.13 -9.79 27.13
CA ALA A 275 12.87 -9.77 25.69
C ALA A 275 11.89 -8.67 25.26
N SER A 276 11.12 -8.07 26.17
CA SER A 276 10.16 -7.01 25.87
C SER A 276 10.80 -5.78 25.20
N PRO A 277 11.90 -5.18 25.73
CA PRO A 277 12.58 -4.11 25.04
C PRO A 277 13.13 -4.51 23.66
N VAL A 278 13.59 -5.74 23.52
CA VAL A 278 14.16 -6.24 22.25
C VAL A 278 13.09 -6.29 21.17
N ILE A 279 11.89 -6.81 21.50
CA ILE A 279 10.79 -6.87 20.53
C ILE A 279 10.26 -5.46 20.22
N ALA A 280 10.22 -4.55 21.20
CA ALA A 280 9.82 -3.17 20.99
C ALA A 280 10.75 -2.46 19.99
N ILE A 281 12.06 -2.63 20.12
CA ILE A 281 13.05 -2.12 19.18
C ILE A 281 12.86 -2.76 17.80
N ALA A 282 12.66 -4.08 17.74
CA ALA A 282 12.43 -4.78 16.47
C ALA A 282 11.18 -4.25 15.75
N LEU A 283 10.06 -4.08 16.44
CA LEU A 283 8.82 -3.52 15.90
C LEU A 283 9.01 -2.08 15.40
N MET A 284 9.75 -1.24 16.12
CA MET A 284 10.09 0.11 15.66
C MET A 284 10.89 0.09 14.35
N PHE A 285 11.85 -0.83 14.19
CA PHE A 285 12.56 -1.02 12.92
C PHE A 285 11.63 -1.51 11.82
N GLY A 286 10.62 -2.33 12.13
CA GLY A 286 9.56 -2.74 11.20
C GLY A 286 8.73 -1.56 10.70
N VAL A 287 8.36 -0.65 11.60
CA VAL A 287 7.66 0.60 11.25
C VAL A 287 8.51 1.45 10.29
N LEU A 288 9.78 1.68 10.63
CA LEU A 288 10.69 2.46 9.77
C LEU A 288 10.84 1.82 8.39
N ALA A 289 10.98 0.50 8.32
CA ALA A 289 11.09 -0.25 7.06
C ALA A 289 9.81 -0.14 6.21
N GLY A 290 8.64 -0.28 6.82
CA GLY A 290 7.35 -0.10 6.18
C GLY A 290 7.20 1.31 5.61
N VAL A 291 7.46 2.33 6.42
CA VAL A 291 7.40 3.75 6.00
C VAL A 291 8.34 4.02 4.83
N LEU A 292 9.58 3.54 4.88
CA LEU A 292 10.54 3.71 3.78
C LEU A 292 10.05 3.07 2.47
N THR A 293 9.45 1.88 2.55
CA THR A 293 8.89 1.18 1.39
C THR A 293 7.75 1.99 0.76
N TRP A 294 6.85 2.49 1.57
CA TRP A 294 5.69 3.27 1.12
C TRP A 294 6.07 4.68 0.65
N VAL A 295 7.05 5.34 1.28
CA VAL A 295 7.57 6.63 0.80
C VAL A 295 8.16 6.48 -0.61
N ALA A 296 8.85 5.40 -0.91
CA ALA A 296 9.51 5.21 -2.18
C ALA A 296 8.54 4.87 -3.34
N GLY A 297 7.54 4.02 -3.10
CA GLY A 297 6.62 3.52 -4.13
C GLY A 297 5.67 4.60 -4.67
N PRO A 298 4.66 5.06 -3.90
CA PRO A 298 3.67 6.02 -4.37
C PRO A 298 4.28 7.36 -4.81
N SER A 299 5.33 7.84 -4.13
CA SER A 299 6.00 9.08 -4.53
C SER A 299 6.73 8.97 -5.88
N LYS A 300 7.30 7.80 -6.22
CA LYS A 300 7.84 7.51 -7.56
C LYS A 300 6.71 7.46 -8.60
N GLY A 301 5.57 6.88 -8.26
CA GLY A 301 4.39 6.80 -9.14
C GLY A 301 3.90 8.19 -9.55
N ILE A 302 3.59 9.05 -8.57
CA ILE A 302 3.11 10.42 -8.82
C ILE A 302 4.18 11.29 -9.52
N PHE A 303 5.47 11.10 -9.23
CA PHE A 303 6.58 11.76 -9.90
C PHE A 303 6.64 11.41 -11.38
N THR A 304 6.56 10.13 -11.74
CA THR A 304 6.58 9.67 -13.13
C THR A 304 5.43 10.29 -13.92
N VAL A 305 4.23 10.30 -13.35
CA VAL A 305 3.05 10.93 -13.95
C VAL A 305 3.20 12.45 -14.01
N GLY A 306 3.83 13.05 -13.02
CA GLY A 306 4.17 14.48 -13.01
C GLY A 306 5.02 14.88 -14.22
N LYS A 307 6.09 14.13 -14.52
CA LYS A 307 6.96 14.33 -15.69
C LYS A 307 6.22 14.17 -17.02
N ALA A 308 5.19 13.34 -17.07
CA ALA A 308 4.31 13.23 -18.24
C ALA A 308 3.41 14.46 -18.46
N GLY A 309 3.52 15.50 -17.61
CA GLY A 309 2.85 16.79 -17.76
C GLY A 309 1.60 16.95 -16.89
N TYR A 310 1.41 16.13 -15.87
CA TYR A 310 0.25 16.18 -14.97
C TYR A 310 0.50 16.99 -13.69
N LEU A 311 1.75 17.30 -13.37
CA LEU A 311 2.12 18.16 -12.26
C LEU A 311 3.05 19.30 -12.71
N PRO A 312 3.03 20.44 -12.00
CA PRO A 312 3.94 21.55 -12.27
C PRO A 312 5.42 21.11 -12.21
N PRO A 313 6.33 21.79 -12.93
CA PRO A 313 7.76 21.47 -12.94
C PRO A 313 8.42 21.45 -11.57
N PHE A 314 7.87 22.20 -10.60
CA PHE A 314 8.33 22.19 -9.22
C PHE A 314 8.31 20.78 -8.60
N PHE A 315 7.27 19.97 -8.87
CA PHE A 315 7.13 18.61 -8.36
C PHE A 315 8.03 17.60 -9.12
N GLN A 316 8.60 18.00 -10.23
CA GLN A 316 9.41 17.13 -11.10
C GLN A 316 10.91 17.19 -10.76
N LYS A 317 11.30 17.96 -9.76
CA LYS A 317 12.70 18.13 -9.37
C LYS A 317 13.21 16.90 -8.62
N THR A 318 14.43 16.50 -8.99
CA THR A 318 15.19 15.44 -8.32
C THR A 318 16.44 16.00 -7.64
N ASN A 319 16.92 15.30 -6.62
CA ASN A 319 18.21 15.58 -6.01
C ASN A 319 19.37 14.94 -6.81
N ARG A 320 20.61 15.08 -6.33
CA ARG A 320 21.81 14.50 -6.97
C ARG A 320 21.78 12.97 -7.05
N ASN A 321 20.98 12.31 -6.23
CA ASN A 321 20.79 10.86 -6.22
C ASN A 321 19.63 10.40 -7.14
N GLY A 322 19.03 11.29 -7.93
CA GLY A 322 17.90 10.98 -8.82
C GLY A 322 16.57 10.78 -8.08
N VAL A 323 16.47 11.15 -6.80
CA VAL A 323 15.24 10.99 -6.01
C VAL A 323 14.38 12.24 -6.12
N GLN A 324 13.07 12.08 -6.21
CA GLN A 324 12.01 13.12 -6.31
C GLN A 324 11.93 13.97 -5.03
N SER A 325 12.88 14.87 -4.84
CA SER A 325 13.09 15.60 -3.58
C SER A 325 11.90 16.47 -3.19
N ASN A 326 11.35 17.25 -4.15
CA ASN A 326 10.29 18.20 -3.84
C ASN A 326 8.97 17.49 -3.45
N ILE A 327 8.66 16.35 -4.06
CA ILE A 327 7.52 15.53 -3.65
C ILE A 327 7.70 15.06 -2.21
N LEU A 328 8.88 14.56 -1.85
CA LEU A 328 9.15 14.09 -0.49
C LEU A 328 9.09 15.23 0.54
N TYR A 329 9.59 16.43 0.22
CA TYR A 329 9.47 17.58 1.13
C TYR A 329 8.04 18.05 1.32
N ILE A 330 7.22 18.11 0.24
CA ILE A 330 5.79 18.45 0.35
C ILE A 330 5.06 17.38 1.18
N GLN A 331 5.33 16.11 0.90
CA GLN A 331 4.79 14.99 1.67
C GLN A 331 5.16 15.13 3.15
N GLY A 332 6.42 15.48 3.48
CA GLY A 332 6.87 15.75 4.83
C GLY A 332 6.15 16.94 5.49
N ALA A 333 5.90 18.00 4.75
CA ALA A 333 5.13 19.14 5.24
C ALA A 333 3.68 18.75 5.57
N ILE A 334 3.03 17.97 4.69
CA ILE A 334 1.66 17.47 4.92
C ILE A 334 1.63 16.56 6.15
N VAL A 335 2.55 15.61 6.27
CA VAL A 335 2.64 14.71 7.43
C VAL A 335 2.86 15.50 8.72
N THR A 336 3.72 16.52 8.69
CA THR A 336 3.96 17.40 9.84
C THR A 336 2.68 18.13 10.25
N LEU A 337 1.94 18.71 9.28
CA LEU A 337 0.65 19.37 9.54
C LEU A 337 -0.38 18.40 10.12
N LEU A 338 -0.48 17.20 9.56
CA LEU A 338 -1.38 16.16 10.08
C LEU A 338 -0.97 15.72 11.49
N ALA A 339 0.32 15.56 11.77
CA ALA A 339 0.80 15.21 13.11
C ALA A 339 0.42 16.27 14.14
N LEU A 340 0.37 17.55 13.78
CA LEU A 340 -0.08 18.61 14.71
C LEU A 340 -1.53 18.44 15.20
N LEU A 341 -2.35 17.62 14.50
CA LEU A 341 -3.69 17.27 14.98
C LEU A 341 -3.67 16.53 16.32
N PHE A 342 -2.55 15.91 16.74
CA PHE A 342 -2.40 15.35 18.09
C PHE A 342 -2.72 16.37 19.19
N VAL A 343 -2.44 17.65 18.95
CA VAL A 343 -2.67 18.71 19.92
C VAL A 343 -4.16 18.90 20.19
N VAL A 344 -4.99 18.83 19.14
CA VAL A 344 -6.44 19.11 19.20
C VAL A 344 -7.29 17.87 19.43
N MET A 345 -6.80 16.68 19.13
CA MET A 345 -7.54 15.43 19.34
C MET A 345 -7.64 15.07 20.82
N PRO A 346 -8.75 14.43 21.27
CA PRO A 346 -8.95 14.02 22.66
C PRO A 346 -7.85 13.08 23.16
N SER A 347 -7.44 12.10 22.34
CA SER A 347 -6.44 11.08 22.66
C SER A 347 -5.61 10.67 21.45
N VAL A 348 -4.49 9.98 21.69
CA VAL A 348 -3.68 9.33 20.66
C VAL A 348 -4.51 8.31 19.87
N GLN A 349 -5.38 7.56 20.56
CA GLN A 349 -6.24 6.56 19.95
C GLN A 349 -7.29 7.18 19.02
N SER A 350 -7.92 8.30 19.42
CA SER A 350 -8.89 9.03 18.58
C SER A 350 -8.22 9.58 17.31
N PHE A 351 -7.02 10.15 17.45
CA PHE A 351 -6.22 10.61 16.32
C PHE A 351 -5.91 9.46 15.34
N TYR A 352 -5.39 8.35 15.87
CA TYR A 352 -5.08 7.16 15.10
C TYR A 352 -6.29 6.68 14.31
N GLN A 353 -7.46 6.57 14.97
CA GLN A 353 -8.65 6.02 14.34
C GLN A 353 -9.21 6.92 13.24
N ILE A 354 -9.30 8.23 13.48
CA ILE A 354 -9.88 9.16 12.49
C ILE A 354 -9.03 9.26 11.21
N LEU A 355 -7.71 9.32 11.34
CA LEU A 355 -6.82 9.32 10.18
C LEU A 355 -6.76 7.96 9.48
N SER A 356 -6.85 6.86 10.23
CA SER A 356 -6.96 5.52 9.63
C SER A 356 -8.22 5.41 8.77
N GLN A 357 -9.36 5.88 9.24
CA GLN A 357 -10.61 5.85 8.46
C GLN A 357 -10.55 6.77 7.23
N LEU A 358 -9.96 7.96 7.36
CA LEU A 358 -9.77 8.84 6.20
C LEU A 358 -8.88 8.17 5.14
N THR A 359 -7.80 7.51 5.57
CA THR A 359 -6.94 6.71 4.68
C THR A 359 -7.73 5.61 3.97
N VAL A 360 -8.52 4.83 4.72
CA VAL A 360 -9.39 3.77 4.16
C VAL A 360 -10.30 4.33 3.07
N LEU A 361 -11.03 5.41 3.36
CA LEU A 361 -11.97 6.04 2.42
C LEU A 361 -11.30 6.40 1.10
N LEU A 362 -10.15 7.07 1.15
CA LEU A 362 -9.42 7.51 -0.05
C LEU A 362 -8.87 6.32 -0.84
N TYR A 363 -8.36 5.32 -0.15
CA TYR A 363 -7.80 4.14 -0.79
C TYR A 363 -8.89 3.28 -1.45
N LEU A 364 -10.05 3.14 -0.82
CA LEU A 364 -11.18 2.40 -1.38
C LEU A 364 -11.73 3.05 -2.65
N ILE A 365 -11.72 4.39 -2.77
CA ILE A 365 -12.07 5.06 -4.03
C ILE A 365 -11.11 4.63 -5.15
N MET A 366 -9.80 4.60 -4.88
CA MET A 366 -8.82 4.14 -5.86
C MET A 366 -9.05 2.68 -6.25
N TYR A 367 -9.35 1.79 -5.29
CA TYR A 367 -9.65 0.39 -5.58
C TYR A 367 -10.92 0.21 -6.40
N MET A 368 -11.99 0.95 -6.10
CA MET A 368 -13.20 0.94 -6.92
C MET A 368 -12.91 1.34 -8.37
N LEU A 369 -12.09 2.37 -8.59
CA LEU A 369 -11.63 2.77 -9.92
C LEU A 369 -10.80 1.66 -10.60
N MET A 370 -9.91 0.99 -9.87
CA MET A 370 -9.09 -0.11 -10.39
C MET A 370 -9.95 -1.31 -10.81
N PHE A 371 -10.91 -1.74 -9.98
CA PHE A 371 -11.80 -2.85 -10.31
C PHE A 371 -12.69 -2.56 -11.51
N ALA A 372 -13.28 -1.36 -11.55
CA ALA A 372 -14.06 -0.91 -12.69
C ALA A 372 -13.22 -0.85 -13.98
N ALA A 373 -11.99 -0.33 -13.88
CA ALA A 373 -11.05 -0.29 -15.01
C ALA A 373 -10.72 -1.68 -15.53
N ALA A 374 -10.47 -2.65 -14.66
CA ALA A 374 -10.15 -4.02 -15.05
C ALA A 374 -11.28 -4.67 -15.85
N ILE A 375 -12.55 -4.47 -15.43
CA ILE A 375 -13.73 -4.94 -16.15
C ILE A 375 -13.82 -4.27 -17.52
N VAL A 376 -13.70 -2.94 -17.59
CA VAL A 376 -13.81 -2.16 -18.85
C VAL A 376 -12.71 -2.55 -19.84
N LEU A 377 -11.47 -2.73 -19.37
CA LEU A 377 -10.33 -3.11 -20.22
C LEU A 377 -10.48 -4.49 -20.85
N ARG A 378 -11.26 -5.41 -20.27
CA ARG A 378 -11.60 -6.69 -20.90
C ARG A 378 -12.40 -6.53 -22.19
N TYR A 379 -13.14 -5.43 -22.31
CA TYR A 379 -13.96 -5.12 -23.49
C TYR A 379 -13.28 -4.14 -24.43
N ARG A 380 -12.60 -3.12 -23.93
CA ARG A 380 -11.93 -2.10 -24.75
C ARG A 380 -10.64 -2.59 -25.41
N MET A 381 -9.86 -3.40 -24.68
CA MET A 381 -8.54 -3.87 -25.14
C MET A 381 -8.53 -5.41 -25.30
N LYS A 382 -9.45 -5.94 -26.11
CA LYS A 382 -9.62 -7.39 -26.32
C LYS A 382 -8.38 -8.06 -26.95
N SER A 383 -7.71 -7.38 -27.86
CA SER A 383 -6.55 -7.87 -28.61
C SER A 383 -5.23 -7.75 -27.84
N THR A 384 -5.18 -6.98 -26.76
CA THR A 384 -3.94 -6.80 -25.98
C THR A 384 -3.57 -8.10 -25.25
N PRO A 385 -2.33 -8.59 -25.42
CA PRO A 385 -1.86 -9.78 -24.73
C PRO A 385 -2.01 -9.69 -23.22
N ARG A 386 -2.50 -10.76 -22.61
CA ARG A 386 -2.62 -10.91 -21.15
C ARG A 386 -1.86 -12.16 -20.74
N PRO A 387 -0.54 -12.05 -20.47
CA PRO A 387 0.27 -13.21 -20.08
C PRO A 387 -0.24 -13.91 -18.82
N PHE A 388 -0.81 -13.15 -17.90
CA PHE A 388 -1.63 -13.65 -16.80
C PHE A 388 -3.06 -13.16 -16.99
N ARG A 389 -4.00 -14.09 -17.08
CA ARG A 389 -5.41 -13.80 -17.34
C ARG A 389 -6.30 -14.56 -16.36
N LEU A 390 -7.23 -13.85 -15.73
CA LEU A 390 -8.24 -14.43 -14.85
C LEU A 390 -9.33 -15.12 -15.67
N GLY A 391 -9.22 -16.43 -15.75
CA GLY A 391 -10.15 -17.26 -16.51
C GLY A 391 -10.14 -17.02 -18.03
N LYS A 392 -10.64 -17.97 -18.78
CA LYS A 392 -10.74 -17.91 -20.26
C LYS A 392 -11.81 -16.91 -20.72
N ARG A 393 -12.92 -16.81 -19.97
CA ARG A 393 -14.07 -15.93 -20.25
C ARG A 393 -14.06 -14.69 -19.38
N ASN A 394 -14.80 -13.65 -19.75
CA ASN A 394 -14.91 -12.41 -18.98
C ASN A 394 -15.66 -12.58 -17.64
N GLY A 395 -16.44 -13.66 -17.48
CA GLY A 395 -17.22 -13.92 -16.25
C GLY A 395 -16.38 -13.94 -14.96
N MET A 396 -15.15 -14.50 -15.00
CA MET A 396 -14.27 -14.50 -13.83
C MET A 396 -13.82 -13.07 -13.46
N MET A 397 -13.58 -12.21 -14.45
CA MET A 397 -13.24 -10.80 -14.19
C MET A 397 -14.45 -10.04 -13.63
N TRP A 398 -15.67 -10.33 -14.11
CA TRP A 398 -16.88 -9.78 -13.52
C TRP A 398 -17.11 -10.25 -12.08
N LEU A 399 -16.85 -11.54 -11.82
CA LEU A 399 -16.97 -12.09 -10.47
C LEU A 399 -15.97 -11.40 -9.51
N LEU A 400 -14.68 -11.46 -9.82
CA LEU A 400 -13.65 -10.94 -8.93
C LEU A 400 -13.62 -9.40 -8.91
N GLY A 401 -13.71 -8.75 -10.07
CA GLY A 401 -13.75 -7.29 -10.15
C GLY A 401 -15.03 -6.71 -9.55
N GLY A 402 -16.17 -7.37 -9.77
CA GLY A 402 -17.46 -7.00 -9.16
C GLY A 402 -17.48 -7.20 -7.66
N LEU A 403 -16.96 -8.35 -7.18
CA LEU A 403 -16.87 -8.66 -5.76
C LEU A 403 -15.94 -7.68 -5.05
N GLY A 404 -14.76 -7.39 -5.63
CA GLY A 404 -13.83 -6.40 -5.11
C GLY A 404 -14.40 -4.99 -5.09
N PHE A 405 -15.13 -4.59 -6.13
CA PHE A 405 -15.82 -3.31 -6.20
C PHE A 405 -16.89 -3.18 -5.10
N LEU A 406 -17.77 -4.18 -4.96
CA LEU A 406 -18.83 -4.19 -3.96
C LEU A 406 -18.29 -4.29 -2.55
N GLY A 407 -17.24 -5.10 -2.31
CA GLY A 407 -16.54 -5.16 -1.03
C GLY A 407 -15.93 -3.82 -0.65
N SER A 408 -15.27 -3.15 -1.62
CA SER A 408 -14.73 -1.80 -1.41
C SER A 408 -15.82 -0.77 -1.13
N LEU A 409 -16.94 -0.84 -1.83
CA LEU A 409 -18.10 0.04 -1.61
C LEU A 409 -18.72 -0.17 -0.23
N LEU A 410 -18.89 -1.42 0.19
CA LEU A 410 -19.39 -1.76 1.52
C LEU A 410 -18.48 -1.17 2.61
N ALA A 411 -17.18 -1.42 2.53
CA ALA A 411 -16.21 -0.88 3.48
C ALA A 411 -16.17 0.65 3.45
N PHE A 412 -16.29 1.28 2.28
CA PHE A 412 -16.37 2.73 2.13
C PHE A 412 -17.56 3.32 2.89
N VAL A 413 -18.75 2.74 2.76
CA VAL A 413 -19.95 3.20 3.46
C VAL A 413 -19.80 3.01 4.97
N LEU A 414 -19.33 1.84 5.41
CA LEU A 414 -19.13 1.54 6.83
C LEU A 414 -18.09 2.48 7.48
N SER A 415 -17.08 2.91 6.75
CA SER A 415 -16.00 3.77 7.26
C SER A 415 -16.46 5.16 7.70
N PHE A 416 -17.63 5.63 7.28
CA PHE A 416 -18.19 6.88 7.79
C PHE A 416 -18.83 6.75 9.18
N ILE A 417 -19.22 5.56 9.60
CA ILE A 417 -19.88 5.33 10.88
C ILE A 417 -18.82 5.36 12.00
N PRO A 418 -19.00 6.15 13.08
CA PRO A 418 -18.07 6.10 14.22
C PRO A 418 -18.17 4.74 14.93
N PRO A 419 -17.03 4.09 15.24
CA PRO A 419 -17.06 2.80 15.95
C PRO A 419 -17.57 2.95 17.37
N GLY A 420 -18.48 2.05 17.77
CA GLY A 420 -19.07 2.05 19.13
C GLY A 420 -18.14 1.51 20.22
N GLN A 421 -17.05 0.82 19.84
CA GLN A 421 -16.13 0.15 20.78
C GLN A 421 -15.06 1.08 21.36
N ILE A 422 -14.86 2.26 20.77
CA ILE A 422 -13.84 3.22 21.21
C ILE A 422 -14.38 4.64 21.29
N ALA A 423 -13.81 5.44 22.19
CA ALA A 423 -14.11 6.86 22.26
C ALA A 423 -13.42 7.62 21.13
N THR A 424 -14.18 7.99 20.10
CA THR A 424 -13.68 8.75 18.94
C THR A 424 -13.75 10.26 19.13
N GLY A 425 -14.32 10.74 20.23
CA GLY A 425 -14.61 12.14 20.50
C GLY A 425 -15.99 12.55 19.99
N SER A 426 -16.11 13.77 19.46
CA SER A 426 -17.39 14.28 18.93
C SER A 426 -17.72 13.66 17.58
N ASN A 427 -18.94 13.13 17.41
CA ASN A 427 -19.45 12.64 16.13
C ASN A 427 -19.42 13.74 15.05
N THR A 428 -19.64 15.00 15.40
CA THR A 428 -19.55 16.13 14.47
C THR A 428 -18.13 16.28 13.93
N VAL A 429 -17.11 16.18 14.79
CA VAL A 429 -15.70 16.21 14.35
C VAL A 429 -15.41 15.01 13.47
N TRP A 430 -15.87 13.82 13.84
CA TRP A 430 -15.70 12.59 13.05
C TRP A 430 -16.22 12.76 11.61
N TYR A 431 -17.51 13.08 11.47
CA TYR A 431 -18.10 13.25 10.14
C TYR A 431 -17.47 14.42 9.36
N SER A 432 -17.19 15.55 10.03
CA SER A 432 -16.60 16.72 9.37
C SER A 432 -15.23 16.41 8.80
N VAL A 433 -14.36 15.76 9.58
CA VAL A 433 -13.00 15.41 9.11
C VAL A 433 -13.07 14.42 7.95
N LEU A 434 -13.90 13.37 8.05
CA LEU A 434 -13.99 12.36 7.00
C LEU A 434 -14.62 12.90 5.71
N VAL A 435 -15.75 13.63 5.80
CA VAL A 435 -16.45 14.13 4.62
C VAL A 435 -15.65 15.26 3.96
N ILE A 436 -15.26 16.29 4.73
CA ILE A 436 -14.51 17.43 4.19
C ILE A 436 -13.14 16.98 3.73
N GLY A 437 -12.44 16.16 4.50
CA GLY A 437 -11.13 15.61 4.13
C GLY A 437 -11.20 14.80 2.84
N CYS A 438 -12.19 13.92 2.70
CA CYS A 438 -12.40 13.15 1.49
C CYS A 438 -12.70 14.05 0.28
N LEU A 439 -13.64 15.00 0.41
CA LEU A 439 -14.00 15.92 -0.68
C LEU A 439 -12.83 16.81 -1.12
N LEU A 440 -12.07 17.35 -0.16
CA LEU A 440 -10.89 18.16 -0.46
C LEU A 440 -9.84 17.33 -1.20
N VAL A 441 -9.49 16.17 -0.68
CA VAL A 441 -8.45 15.33 -1.27
C VAL A 441 -8.82 14.83 -2.66
N VAL A 442 -10.08 14.44 -2.88
CA VAL A 442 -10.60 14.03 -4.20
C VAL A 442 -10.72 15.22 -5.16
N GLY A 443 -11.03 16.40 -4.66
CA GLY A 443 -11.20 17.63 -5.47
C GLY A 443 -9.88 18.19 -6.03
N VAL A 444 -8.81 18.17 -5.23
CA VAL A 444 -7.51 18.75 -5.59
C VAL A 444 -6.96 18.28 -6.96
N PRO A 445 -6.91 16.98 -7.29
CA PRO A 445 -6.38 16.54 -8.58
C PRO A 445 -7.20 17.04 -9.78
N PHE A 446 -8.49 17.27 -9.63
CA PHE A 446 -9.30 17.86 -10.69
C PHE A 446 -8.94 19.32 -10.94
N VAL A 447 -8.65 20.09 -9.89
CA VAL A 447 -8.16 21.47 -10.00
C VAL A 447 -6.79 21.51 -10.67
N ILE A 448 -5.85 20.66 -10.21
CA ILE A 448 -4.52 20.55 -10.82
C ILE A 448 -4.63 20.16 -12.30
N TYR A 449 -5.48 19.21 -12.64
CA TYR A 449 -5.69 18.77 -14.01
C TYR A 449 -6.28 19.90 -14.89
N ALA A 450 -7.22 20.70 -14.37
CA ALA A 450 -7.79 21.82 -15.10
C ALA A 450 -6.78 22.95 -15.35
N LEU A 451 -5.85 23.16 -14.44
CA LEU A 451 -4.78 24.16 -14.54
C LEU A 451 -3.56 23.68 -15.34
N ARG A 452 -3.59 22.44 -15.84
CA ARG A 452 -2.48 21.83 -16.58
C ARG A 452 -2.07 22.64 -17.80
N LYS A 453 -0.75 22.83 -17.97
CA LYS A 453 -0.17 23.54 -19.11
C LYS A 453 0.72 22.59 -19.94
N PRO A 454 0.79 22.74 -21.27
CA PRO A 454 1.70 21.95 -22.10
C PRO A 454 3.17 22.06 -21.66
N SER A 455 3.57 23.22 -21.11
CA SER A 455 4.92 23.48 -20.60
C SER A 455 5.29 22.65 -19.35
N TRP A 456 4.34 21.95 -18.73
CA TRP A 456 4.64 21.07 -17.61
C TRP A 456 5.22 19.71 -18.05
N ARG A 457 5.10 19.36 -19.33
CA ARG A 457 5.60 18.11 -19.87
C ARG A 457 7.12 18.16 -20.00
N ASP A 458 7.83 17.22 -19.37
CA ASP A 458 9.25 17.01 -19.57
C ASP A 458 9.47 16.32 -20.94
N PRO A 459 10.17 16.93 -21.91
CA PRO A 459 10.32 16.35 -23.23
C PRO A 459 11.03 14.98 -23.22
N GLN A 460 12.00 14.78 -22.33
CA GLN A 460 12.74 13.51 -22.21
C GLN A 460 11.86 12.40 -21.62
N ALA A 461 11.17 12.70 -20.53
CA ALA A 461 10.25 11.75 -19.93
C ALA A 461 9.00 11.46 -20.78
N ALA A 462 8.61 12.43 -21.63
CA ALA A 462 7.52 12.24 -22.56
C ALA A 462 7.81 11.20 -23.64
N ALA A 463 9.07 11.04 -24.02
CA ALA A 463 9.50 10.00 -24.97
C ALA A 463 9.47 8.60 -24.32
N GLU A 464 9.73 8.51 -23.01
CA GLU A 464 9.69 7.27 -22.26
C GLU A 464 8.29 6.85 -21.83
N PHE A 465 7.37 7.82 -21.69
CA PHE A 465 5.98 7.58 -21.25
C PHE A 465 5.11 7.27 -22.46
N ALA A 466 4.87 5.98 -22.71
CA ALA A 466 4.05 5.54 -23.84
C ALA A 466 2.65 6.21 -23.81
N PRO A 467 2.15 6.74 -24.94
CA PRO A 467 0.80 7.32 -25.01
C PRO A 467 -0.26 6.27 -24.65
N PHE A 468 -1.42 6.72 -24.23
CA PHE A 468 -2.55 5.82 -24.01
C PHE A 468 -3.02 5.22 -25.35
N HIS A 469 -3.63 4.03 -25.29
CA HIS A 469 -4.13 3.35 -26.49
C HIS A 469 -5.09 4.25 -27.31
N TRP A 470 -5.92 5.02 -26.65
CA TRP A 470 -6.89 5.94 -27.29
C TRP A 470 -6.25 7.25 -27.81
N GLU A 471 -5.02 7.56 -27.46
CA GLU A 471 -4.23 8.68 -28.00
C GLU A 471 -3.42 8.31 -29.24
N GLN A 472 -3.26 7.01 -29.51
CA GLN A 472 -2.53 6.54 -30.69
C GLN A 472 -3.38 6.81 -31.92
N PRO A 473 -2.80 7.42 -33.02
CA PRO A 473 -3.52 7.53 -34.27
C PRO A 473 -4.00 6.14 -34.68
N THR A 474 -5.28 6.00 -34.99
CA THR A 474 -5.80 4.82 -35.62
C THR A 474 -4.95 4.61 -36.88
N ALA A 475 -4.20 3.51 -36.97
CA ALA A 475 -3.54 3.13 -38.20
C ALA A 475 -4.63 3.14 -39.27
N VAL A 476 -4.60 4.16 -40.14
CA VAL A 476 -5.45 4.21 -41.32
C VAL A 476 -5.16 2.92 -42.02
N ALA A 477 -6.14 2.04 -42.12
CA ALA A 477 -6.05 0.85 -42.96
C ALA A 477 -5.63 1.34 -44.33
N GLU A 478 -4.39 1.12 -44.70
CA GLU A 478 -3.94 1.30 -46.07
C GLU A 478 -4.81 0.36 -46.89
N SER A 479 -5.76 0.94 -47.56
CA SER A 479 -6.53 0.26 -48.60
C SER A 479 -5.49 -0.29 -49.57
N PRO A 480 -5.58 -1.55 -49.98
CA PRO A 480 -4.73 -2.08 -51.04
C PRO A 480 -5.19 -1.48 -52.38
N THR A 481 -4.69 -0.29 -52.69
CA THR A 481 -4.81 0.25 -54.06
C THR A 481 -3.56 -0.12 -54.85
N GLY A 482 -3.78 -1.07 -55.80
CA GLY A 482 -3.18 -1.09 -57.13
C GLY A 482 -1.67 -1.24 -57.22
N SER A 483 -1.27 -2.47 -57.48
CA SER A 483 -0.19 -2.85 -58.38
C SER A 483 0.52 -1.73 -59.17
N HIS A 484 1.84 -1.57 -58.92
CA HIS A 484 2.82 -1.53 -60.00
C HIS A 484 4.19 -2.04 -59.52
N PRO A 485 4.86 -3.00 -60.19
CA PRO A 485 6.15 -3.47 -59.84
C PRO A 485 7.25 -2.63 -60.57
N GLY A 486 8.17 -2.10 -59.83
CA GLY A 486 9.35 -1.51 -60.45
C GLY A 486 10.21 -0.65 -59.56
N SER A 487 11.43 -1.15 -59.29
CA SER A 487 12.62 -0.39 -58.88
C SER A 487 12.68 0.23 -57.50
N SER A 488 13.24 -0.49 -56.51
CA SER A 488 14.32 0.05 -55.65
C SER A 488 14.86 -0.97 -54.62
N THR A 489 15.43 -2.08 -55.10
CA THR A 489 16.19 -3.02 -54.27
C THR A 489 17.70 -2.67 -54.21
N ARG A 490 18.14 -1.47 -54.66
CA ARG A 490 19.59 -1.09 -54.67
C ARG A 490 20.05 -0.20 -53.53
N HIS A 491 19.16 0.35 -52.69
CA HIS A 491 19.57 1.29 -51.61
C HIS A 491 19.71 0.67 -50.21
N LEU A 492 19.23 -0.53 -49.97
CA LEU A 492 19.34 -1.18 -48.64
C LEU A 492 20.59 -2.07 -48.51
N GLU A 493 21.20 -2.55 -49.60
CA GLU A 493 22.44 -3.32 -49.55
C GLU A 493 23.71 -2.48 -49.34
N SER A 494 23.68 -1.18 -49.67
CA SER A 494 24.83 -0.30 -49.45
C SER A 494 25.00 0.15 -47.98
N GLN A 495 23.94 0.22 -47.19
CA GLN A 495 24.02 0.60 -45.78
C GLN A 495 24.44 -0.55 -44.86
N SER A 496 24.12 -1.80 -45.20
CA SER A 496 24.54 -2.96 -44.39
C SER A 496 26.05 -3.28 -44.54
N LYS A 497 26.63 -3.01 -45.70
CA LYS A 497 28.10 -3.20 -45.95
C LYS A 497 28.95 -2.12 -45.29
N GLN A 498 28.42 -0.90 -45.07
CA GLN A 498 29.17 0.16 -44.40
C GLN A 498 29.14 -0.01 -42.85
N GLN A 499 28.14 -0.66 -42.29
CA GLN A 499 28.07 -0.92 -40.87
C GLN A 499 28.94 -2.12 -40.44
N GLN A 500 29.08 -3.13 -41.29
CA GLN A 500 29.99 -4.26 -41.04
C GLN A 500 31.50 -3.93 -41.17
N SER A 501 31.87 -2.93 -42.00
CA SER A 501 33.25 -2.48 -42.12
C SER A 501 33.69 -1.58 -40.94
N ARG A 502 32.78 -0.92 -40.24
CA ARG A 502 33.08 -0.12 -39.03
C ARG A 502 33.30 -0.98 -37.78
N THR A 503 32.61 -2.10 -37.68
CA THR A 503 32.75 -3.02 -36.52
C THR A 503 34.04 -3.82 -36.57
N LYS A 504 34.57 -4.13 -37.77
CA LYS A 504 35.84 -4.85 -37.93
C LYS A 504 37.09 -3.99 -37.70
N ARG A 505 36.98 -2.65 -37.80
CA ARG A 505 38.13 -1.74 -37.56
C ARG A 505 38.33 -1.37 -36.07
N ASN A 506 37.32 -1.62 -35.21
CA ASN A 506 37.44 -1.34 -33.78
C ASN A 506 37.90 -2.55 -32.94
N SER A 507 37.91 -3.77 -33.48
CA SER A 507 38.43 -4.95 -32.79
C SER A 507 39.95 -5.09 -32.81
N ASP A 508 40.65 -4.38 -33.75
CA ASP A 508 42.12 -4.50 -33.94
C ASP A 508 42.92 -3.40 -33.21
N ARG A 509 42.31 -2.63 -32.32
CA ARG A 509 42.96 -1.59 -31.51
C ARG A 509 42.71 -1.72 -30.03
N MET A 510 43.00 -2.87 -29.43
CA MET A 510 43.26 -2.96 -27.99
C MET A 510 44.66 -3.48 -27.75
N PRO A 511 45.55 -2.76 -27.09
CA PRO A 511 46.87 -3.26 -26.70
C PRO A 511 46.73 -4.23 -25.52
N LYS A 512 47.68 -5.18 -25.53
CA LYS A 512 47.86 -6.23 -24.53
C LYS A 512 48.18 -5.68 -23.15
#